data_e07bf1429434edaf03e1986acec7fc29
#
_entry.id   e07bf1429434edaf03e1986acec7fc29
#
_cell.length_a   1.000
_cell.length_b   1.000
_cell.length_c   1.000
_cell.angle_alpha   90.00
_cell.angle_beta   90.00
_cell.angle_gamma   90.00
#
_symmetry.space_group_name_H-M   'P 1'
#
loop_
_entity.id
_entity.type
_entity.pdbx_description
1 polymer ?
#
loop_
_entity_poly.entity_id
_entity_poly.type
_entity_poly.pdbx_seq_one_letter_code
_entity_poly.pdbx_strand_id
1 'polypeptide(L)' 'MTIKLVKSLIGSKKDQIATAHALGLKKIGDVTTQPDNPQTKGKVAKIIHVVEVSEA' A
#
# COMPACT_ATOMS: atom_id res chain seq x y z
N MET A 1 -8.44 -6.18 5.44
CA MET A 1 -7.69 -6.55 4.22
C MET A 1 -6.20 -6.58 4.49
N THR A 2 -5.50 -7.44 3.82
CA THR A 2 -4.04 -7.55 3.91
C THR A 2 -3.42 -6.92 2.67
N ILE A 3 -2.45 -6.05 2.87
CA ILE A 3 -1.80 -5.32 1.78
C ILE A 3 -0.32 -5.67 1.81
N LYS A 4 0.21 -6.09 0.67
CA LYS A 4 1.62 -6.47 0.53
C LYS A 4 2.27 -5.59 -0.52
N LEU A 5 3.42 -5.02 -0.19
CA LEU A 5 4.20 -4.24 -1.14
C LEU A 5 4.99 -5.19 -2.03
N VAL A 6 4.65 -5.25 -3.31
CA VAL A 6 5.26 -6.19 -4.25
C VAL A 6 6.25 -5.53 -5.21
N LYS A 7 6.23 -4.21 -5.30
CA LYS A 7 7.16 -3.46 -6.15
C LYS A 7 7.82 -2.35 -5.36
N SER A 8 9.02 -1.96 -5.79
CA SER A 8 9.76 -0.87 -5.15
C SER A 8 9.02 0.46 -5.28
N LEU A 9 9.14 1.30 -4.25
CA LEU A 9 8.64 2.66 -4.28
C LEU A 9 9.60 3.62 -4.98
N ILE A 10 10.78 3.15 -5.36
CA ILE A 10 11.74 3.96 -6.11
C ILE A 10 11.12 4.31 -7.46
N GLY A 11 11.09 5.60 -7.77
CA GLY A 11 10.45 6.09 -8.99
C GLY A 11 8.98 6.44 -8.83
N SER A 12 8.39 6.12 -7.70
CA SER A 12 7.01 6.51 -7.40
C SER A 12 6.95 7.99 -7.00
N LYS A 13 5.79 8.61 -7.20
CA LYS A 13 5.58 9.99 -6.78
C LYS A 13 5.62 10.09 -5.25
N LYS A 14 5.98 11.27 -4.75
CA LYS A 14 6.06 11.49 -3.30
C LYS A 14 4.75 11.17 -2.59
N ASP A 15 3.62 11.52 -3.19
CA ASP A 15 2.30 11.24 -2.60
C ASP A 15 2.08 9.73 -2.45
N GLN A 16 2.52 8.96 -3.44
CA GLN A 16 2.41 7.51 -3.41
C GLN A 16 3.31 6.92 -2.32
N ILE A 17 4.53 7.42 -2.21
CA ILE A 17 5.46 6.97 -1.17
C ILE A 17 4.91 7.28 0.21
N ALA A 18 4.40 8.50 0.41
CA ALA A 18 3.81 8.90 1.68
C ALA A 18 2.60 8.02 2.02
N THR A 19 1.77 7.70 1.03
CA THR A 19 0.61 6.83 1.22
C THR A 19 1.04 5.44 1.66
N ALA A 20 2.05 4.87 1.01
CA ALA A 20 2.56 3.55 1.39
C ALA A 20 3.12 3.56 2.80
N HIS A 21 3.87 4.60 3.17
CA HIS A 21 4.42 4.73 4.52
C HIS A 21 3.30 4.87 5.56
N ALA A 22 2.24 5.58 5.22
CA ALA A 22 1.08 5.72 6.12
C ALA A 22 0.41 4.37 6.38
N LEU A 23 0.49 3.46 5.42
CA LEU A 23 -0.02 2.09 5.57
C LEU A 23 0.98 1.16 6.26
N GLY A 24 2.21 1.62 6.48
CA GLY A 24 3.26 0.80 7.08
C GLY A 24 4.12 0.04 6.08
N LEU A 25 3.97 0.34 4.79
CA LEU A 25 4.72 -0.34 3.73
C LEU A 25 5.91 0.53 3.34
N LYS A 26 7.12 0.05 3.63
CA LYS A 26 8.33 0.82 3.37
C LYS A 26 9.23 0.18 2.34
N LYS A 27 9.22 -1.14 2.21
CA LYS A 27 10.09 -1.87 1.29
C LYS A 27 9.34 -3.07 0.73
N ILE A 28 9.87 -3.63 -0.35
CA ILE A 28 9.30 -4.82 -0.98
C ILE A 28 9.23 -5.97 0.03
N GLY A 29 8.09 -6.63 0.08
CA GLY A 29 7.86 -7.72 0.99
C GLY A 29 7.17 -7.32 2.29
N ASP A 30 7.06 -6.03 2.56
CA ASP A 30 6.32 -5.56 3.74
C ASP A 30 4.84 -5.89 3.57
N VAL A 31 4.25 -6.35 4.67
CA VAL A 31 2.83 -6.73 4.71
C VAL A 31 2.18 -5.98 5.86
N THR A 32 0.99 -5.48 5.63
CA THR A 32 0.21 -4.82 6.67
C THR A 32 -1.24 -5.26 6.58
N THR A 33 -1.91 -5.28 7.73
CA THR A 33 -3.34 -5.54 7.81
C THR A 33 -4.04 -4.25 8.15
N GLN A 34 -5.02 -3.88 7.33
CA GLN A 34 -5.75 -2.62 7.49
C GLN A 34 -7.24 -2.91 7.50
N PRO A 35 -8.03 -2.07 8.17
CA PRO A 35 -9.48 -2.21 8.13
C PRO A 35 -10.02 -1.96 6.72
N ASP A 36 -11.05 -2.69 6.36
CA ASP A 36 -11.70 -2.53 5.06
C ASP A 36 -12.70 -1.38 5.15
N ASN A 37 -12.22 -0.17 4.91
CA ASN A 37 -13.06 1.03 4.94
C ASN A 37 -12.71 1.94 3.75
N PRO A 38 -13.57 2.94 3.45
CA PRO A 38 -13.35 3.82 2.29
C PRO A 38 -12.01 4.56 2.34
N GLN A 39 -11.53 4.91 3.52
CA GLN A 39 -10.26 5.63 3.66
C GLN A 39 -9.09 4.74 3.25
N THR A 40 -9.09 3.50 3.73
CA THR A 40 -8.05 2.54 3.37
C THR A 40 -8.09 2.21 1.88
N LYS A 41 -9.29 2.01 1.34
CA LYS A 41 -9.45 1.76 -0.09
C LYS A 41 -8.93 2.91 -0.93
N GLY A 42 -9.18 4.15 -0.52
CA GLY A 42 -8.67 5.32 -1.20
C GLY A 42 -7.15 5.38 -1.21
N LYS A 43 -6.52 5.05 -0.09
CA LYS A 43 -5.06 5.00 0.01
C LYS A 43 -4.48 3.90 -0.88
N VAL A 44 -5.08 2.72 -0.83
CA VAL A 44 -4.63 1.59 -1.64
C VAL A 44 -4.77 1.89 -3.14
N ALA A 45 -5.84 2.54 -3.53
CA ALA A 45 -6.06 2.88 -4.94
C ALA A 45 -4.94 3.75 -5.51
N LYS A 46 -4.31 4.59 -4.69
CA LYS A 46 -3.19 5.43 -5.13
C LYS A 46 -1.94 4.62 -5.43
N ILE A 47 -1.78 3.47 -4.79
CA ILE A 47 -0.56 2.66 -4.91
C ILE A 47 -0.87 1.25 -5.40
N ILE A 48 -2.02 1.03 -6.01
CA ILE A 48 -2.45 -0.31 -6.44
C ILE A 48 -1.47 -0.94 -7.43
N HIS A 49 -0.71 -0.13 -8.14
CA HIS A 49 0.27 -0.62 -9.10
C HIS A 49 1.53 -1.19 -8.45
N VAL A 50 1.73 -0.94 -7.15
CA VAL A 50 2.92 -1.43 -6.44
C VAL A 50 2.57 -2.35 -5.28
N VAL A 51 1.30 -2.53 -4.98
CA VAL A 51 0.86 -3.40 -3.88
C VAL A 51 -0.11 -4.47 -4.39
N GLU A 52 -0.22 -5.51 -3.59
CA GLU A 52 -1.20 -6.56 -3.80
C GLU A 52 -2.11 -6.61 -2.59
N VAL A 53 -3.41 -6.65 -2.82
CA VAL A 53 -4.41 -6.66 -1.76
C VAL A 53 -5.06 -8.02 -1.70
N SER A 54 -5.12 -8.59 -0.51
CA SER A 54 -5.80 -9.84 -0.24
C SER A 54 -6.86 -9.62 0.82
N GLU A 55 -7.98 -10.26 0.66
CA GLU A 55 -8.98 -10.36 1.71
C GLU A 55 -8.82 -11.72 2.37
N ALA A 56 -8.27 -11.69 3.55
CA ALA A 56 -8.09 -12.93 4.30
C ALA A 56 -9.09 -12.99 5.45
#